data_72f638e53c002679841484ca77acf8e1
#
_entry.id   72f638e53c002679841484ca77acf8e1
#
_cell.length_a   1.000
_cell.length_b   1.000
_cell.length_c   1.000
_cell.angle_alpha   90.00
_cell.angle_beta   90.00
_cell.angle_gamma   90.00
#
_symmetry.space_group_name_H-M   'P 1'
#
loop_
_entity.id
_entity.type
_entity.pdbx_description
1 polymer ?
#
loop_
_entity_poly.entity_id
_entity_poly.type
_entity_poly.pdbx_seq_one_letter_code
_entity_poly.pdbx_strand_id
1 'polypeptide(L)'
;MCFIAKVGAPLAAALLLAGCATGPTQYETRALDPDQQAVVASKPAALQPLYRDLFEEGRRNEVLNLMEIGAAAFHQGHYDLSKAALDRAIANIESVYADNEAAHRARSLWYEEGEKDFKGEPYERSMVFYYRGLLFLRDGDYGNARASFISGLLQDAFAEEEQNTTDFASLIYLAGWSAKLAGSNTLAEQHFEEYRQFRPDGPVPAADHNTLVIAETGTAPRKLADGVGHYELVYRRGKQIRAQGAELMHGGDSVALFPV
;
A
#
# COMPACT_ATOMS: atom_id res chain seq x y z
N MET A 1 -40.56 21.54 -73.13
CA MET A 1 -39.30 20.92 -72.75
C MET A 1 -39.09 21.14 -71.27
N CYS A 2 -39.35 20.12 -70.52
CA CYS A 2 -39.37 20.19 -69.03
C CYS A 2 -38.08 19.58 -68.49
N PHE A 3 -37.26 20.35 -67.78
CA PHE A 3 -36.08 19.85 -67.10
C PHE A 3 -36.44 19.57 -65.65
N ILE A 4 -36.47 18.29 -65.29
CA ILE A 4 -36.59 17.82 -63.91
C ILE A 4 -35.18 17.63 -63.38
N ALA A 5 -34.77 18.49 -62.46
CA ALA A 5 -33.54 18.29 -61.69
C ALA A 5 -33.80 17.32 -60.53
N LYS A 6 -33.14 16.17 -60.54
CA LYS A 6 -33.10 15.23 -59.45
C LYS A 6 -32.11 15.74 -58.40
N VAL A 7 -32.62 16.17 -57.24
CA VAL A 7 -31.81 16.30 -56.04
C VAL A 7 -32.09 15.06 -55.21
N GLY A 8 -31.11 14.21 -55.13
CA GLY A 8 -31.18 12.96 -54.36
C GLY A 8 -29.90 12.72 -53.58
N ALA A 9 -30.05 12.83 -52.30
CA ALA A 9 -29.23 12.23 -51.21
C ALA A 9 -27.74 12.58 -51.12
N PRO A 10 -27.34 13.16 -50.03
CA PRO A 10 -26.52 12.47 -49.07
C PRO A 10 -26.90 12.79 -47.62
N LEU A 11 -27.91 12.16 -47.06
CA LEU A 11 -28.27 12.29 -45.64
C LEU A 11 -28.20 10.98 -44.88
N ALA A 12 -27.66 9.92 -45.49
CA ALA A 12 -27.62 8.58 -44.86
C ALA A 12 -26.24 8.15 -44.34
N ALA A 13 -25.19 8.96 -44.51
CA ALA A 13 -23.82 8.55 -44.14
C ALA A 13 -23.30 9.16 -42.80
N ALA A 14 -24.08 10.04 -42.13
CA ALA A 14 -23.63 10.74 -40.92
C ALA A 14 -24.05 10.06 -39.58
N LEU A 15 -24.74 8.92 -39.62
CA LEU A 15 -25.33 8.29 -38.42
C LEU A 15 -24.60 7.04 -37.94
N LEU A 16 -23.45 6.68 -38.48
CA LEU A 16 -22.71 5.46 -38.11
C LEU A 16 -21.37 5.70 -37.40
N LEU A 17 -21.06 6.92 -36.99
CA LEU A 17 -19.84 7.24 -36.23
C LEU A 17 -20.09 7.62 -34.75
N ALA A 18 -21.29 7.41 -34.23
CA ALA A 18 -21.60 7.55 -32.80
C ALA A 18 -21.43 6.22 -32.06
N GLY A 19 -20.47 5.38 -32.45
CA GLY A 19 -20.15 4.11 -31.83
C GLY A 19 -18.85 4.22 -31.01
N CYS A 20 -19.00 4.11 -29.70
CA CYS A 20 -17.97 3.72 -28.76
C CYS A 20 -16.82 4.72 -28.53
N ALA A 21 -17.11 5.89 -28.02
CA ALA A 21 -16.23 6.53 -27.06
C ALA A 21 -16.69 6.08 -25.65
N THR A 22 -16.48 4.83 -25.31
CA THR A 22 -16.35 4.46 -23.89
C THR A 22 -14.99 5.01 -23.47
N GLY A 23 -14.96 6.30 -23.12
CA GLY A 23 -13.86 6.86 -22.33
C GLY A 23 -13.72 6.05 -21.06
N PRO A 24 -12.53 6.10 -20.40
CA PRO A 24 -12.35 5.45 -19.14
C PRO A 24 -13.52 5.83 -18.23
N THR A 25 -14.13 4.86 -17.59
CA THR A 25 -15.24 5.06 -16.66
C THR A 25 -14.79 6.11 -15.66
N GLN A 26 -15.31 7.31 -15.81
CA GLN A 26 -15.02 8.40 -14.88
C GLN A 26 -15.68 8.00 -13.56
N TYR A 27 -14.89 7.74 -12.54
CA TYR A 27 -15.44 7.41 -11.22
C TYR A 27 -16.30 8.57 -10.76
N GLU A 28 -17.55 8.27 -10.47
CA GLU A 28 -18.44 9.26 -9.86
C GLU A 28 -17.96 9.48 -8.41
N THR A 29 -17.27 10.58 -8.19
CA THR A 29 -16.98 11.04 -6.84
C THR A 29 -18.28 11.48 -6.18
N ARG A 30 -18.48 11.09 -4.93
CA ARG A 30 -19.67 11.44 -4.16
C ARG A 30 -19.43 12.77 -3.45
N ALA A 31 -20.42 13.66 -3.49
CA ALA A 31 -20.38 14.85 -2.65
C ALA A 31 -20.42 14.42 -1.16
N LEU A 32 -19.60 15.04 -0.33
CA LEU A 32 -19.58 14.79 1.11
C LEU A 32 -20.89 15.32 1.74
N ASP A 33 -21.50 14.52 2.59
CA ASP A 33 -22.56 15.00 3.48
C ASP A 33 -22.00 15.90 4.61
N PRO A 34 -22.87 16.60 5.36
CA PRO A 34 -22.41 17.51 6.41
C PRO A 34 -21.59 16.84 7.53
N ASP A 35 -21.91 15.59 7.89
CA ASP A 35 -21.19 14.85 8.93
C ASP A 35 -19.78 14.48 8.44
N GLN A 36 -19.67 14.02 7.20
CA GLN A 36 -18.39 13.74 6.57
C GLN A 36 -17.52 15.00 6.44
N GLN A 37 -18.11 16.12 6.05
CA GLN A 37 -17.43 17.42 6.01
C GLN A 37 -16.89 17.81 7.39
N ALA A 38 -17.68 17.62 8.45
CA ALA A 38 -17.26 17.87 9.82
C ALA A 38 -16.11 16.95 10.25
N VAL A 39 -16.16 15.67 9.87
CA VAL A 39 -15.07 14.73 10.13
C VAL A 39 -13.79 15.18 9.41
N VAL A 40 -13.86 15.53 8.12
CA VAL A 40 -12.68 16.03 7.37
C VAL A 40 -12.12 17.28 8.04
N ALA A 41 -12.96 18.26 8.37
CA ALA A 41 -12.54 19.51 9.01
C ALA A 41 -11.89 19.31 10.39
N SER A 42 -12.22 18.22 11.10
CA SER A 42 -11.64 17.87 12.39
C SER A 42 -10.22 17.29 12.29
N LYS A 43 -9.76 16.92 11.09
CA LYS A 43 -8.43 16.29 10.90
C LYS A 43 -7.33 17.33 10.74
N PRO A 44 -6.07 16.96 11.03
CA PRO A 44 -4.92 17.80 10.71
C PRO A 44 -4.96 18.26 9.23
N ALA A 45 -4.63 19.52 8.97
CA ALA A 45 -4.79 20.13 7.65
C ALA A 45 -4.13 19.32 6.51
N ALA A 46 -2.96 18.76 6.77
CA ALA A 46 -2.24 17.94 5.79
C ALA A 46 -2.90 16.57 5.49
N LEU A 47 -3.77 16.08 6.37
CA LEU A 47 -4.50 14.82 6.18
C LEU A 47 -5.92 15.04 5.62
N GLN A 48 -6.46 16.26 5.66
CA GLN A 48 -7.82 16.55 5.19
C GLN A 48 -8.08 16.11 3.75
N PRO A 49 -7.16 16.33 2.78
CA PRO A 49 -7.36 15.82 1.42
C PRO A 49 -7.58 14.31 1.38
N LEU A 50 -6.74 13.53 2.07
CA LEU A 50 -6.83 12.07 2.11
C LEU A 50 -8.14 11.57 2.74
N TYR A 51 -8.61 12.24 3.80
CA TYR A 51 -9.92 11.93 4.39
C TYR A 51 -11.08 12.32 3.48
N ARG A 52 -10.92 13.35 2.67
CA ARG A 52 -11.90 13.72 1.64
C ARG A 52 -11.99 12.61 0.59
N ASP A 53 -10.86 12.18 0.04
CA ASP A 53 -10.78 11.12 -0.96
C ASP A 53 -11.41 9.81 -0.43
N LEU A 54 -11.18 9.48 0.85
CA LEU A 54 -11.79 8.32 1.50
C LEU A 54 -13.33 8.33 1.40
N PHE A 55 -13.96 9.50 1.54
CA PHE A 55 -15.42 9.61 1.48
C PHE A 55 -15.94 9.78 0.04
N GLU A 56 -15.24 10.55 -0.80
CA GLU A 56 -15.64 10.84 -2.19
C GLU A 56 -15.52 9.58 -3.07
N GLU A 57 -14.47 8.78 -2.91
CA GLU A 57 -14.22 7.58 -3.69
C GLU A 57 -14.96 6.35 -3.16
N GLY A 58 -15.37 6.39 -1.90
CA GLY A 58 -16.22 5.40 -1.27
C GLY A 58 -15.57 4.02 -1.13
N ARG A 59 -16.41 2.97 -1.06
CA ARG A 59 -15.99 1.62 -0.68
C ARG A 59 -14.96 1.00 -1.61
N ARG A 60 -15.02 1.33 -2.89
CA ARG A 60 -14.12 0.72 -3.88
C ARG A 60 -12.66 0.97 -3.57
N ASN A 61 -12.31 2.21 -3.24
CA ASN A 61 -10.93 2.63 -2.94
C ASN A 61 -10.69 2.77 -1.43
N GLU A 62 -11.59 2.27 -0.60
CA GLU A 62 -11.51 2.43 0.85
C GLU A 62 -10.18 1.92 1.41
N VAL A 63 -9.72 0.73 0.99
CA VAL A 63 -8.46 0.16 1.47
C VAL A 63 -7.28 1.05 1.04
N LEU A 64 -7.24 1.49 -0.22
CA LEU A 64 -6.18 2.38 -0.72
C LEU A 64 -6.12 3.67 0.11
N ASN A 65 -7.24 4.36 0.24
CA ASN A 65 -7.31 5.63 0.97
C ASN A 65 -6.95 5.46 2.45
N LEU A 66 -7.34 4.35 3.08
CA LEU A 66 -6.94 4.04 4.46
C LEU A 66 -5.44 3.76 4.59
N MET A 67 -4.83 3.09 3.61
CA MET A 67 -3.38 2.87 3.57
C MET A 67 -2.62 4.19 3.45
N GLU A 68 -3.07 5.07 2.56
CA GLU A 68 -2.48 6.41 2.38
C GLU A 68 -2.63 7.28 3.63
N ILE A 69 -3.81 7.30 4.26
CA ILE A 69 -4.02 7.99 5.54
C ILE A 69 -3.09 7.41 6.61
N GLY A 70 -3.02 6.08 6.71
CA GLY A 70 -2.20 5.39 7.69
C GLY A 70 -0.72 5.75 7.58
N ALA A 71 -0.16 5.67 6.38
CA ALA A 71 1.23 6.02 6.11
C ALA A 71 1.50 7.52 6.33
N ALA A 72 0.65 8.40 5.77
CA ALA A 72 0.82 9.84 5.93
C ALA A 72 0.72 10.29 7.40
N ALA A 73 -0.24 9.74 8.14
CA ALA A 73 -0.39 10.02 9.57
C ALA A 73 0.81 9.52 10.38
N PHE A 74 1.35 8.33 10.05
CA PHE A 74 2.56 7.80 10.67
C PHE A 74 3.74 8.77 10.51
N HIS A 75 4.05 9.18 9.28
CA HIS A 75 5.16 10.07 8.98
C HIS A 75 5.00 11.49 9.58
N GLN A 76 3.77 11.91 9.82
CA GLN A 76 3.48 13.19 10.47
C GLN A 76 3.40 13.10 12.01
N GLY A 77 3.60 11.91 12.59
CA GLY A 77 3.53 11.69 14.04
C GLY A 77 2.11 11.64 14.61
N HIS A 78 1.08 11.57 13.76
CA HIS A 78 -0.31 11.40 14.17
C HIS A 78 -0.64 9.91 14.37
N TYR A 79 0.05 9.28 15.32
CA TYR A 79 0.05 7.82 15.48
C TYR A 79 -1.33 7.21 15.77
N ASP A 80 -2.20 7.90 16.50
CA ASP A 80 -3.55 7.36 16.77
C ASP A 80 -4.43 7.35 15.51
N LEU A 81 -4.28 8.35 14.64
CA LEU A 81 -4.95 8.37 13.34
C LEU A 81 -4.37 7.29 12.41
N SER A 82 -3.06 7.09 12.45
CA SER A 82 -2.39 6.03 11.72
C SER A 82 -2.89 4.65 12.15
N LYS A 83 -2.94 4.37 13.47
CA LYS A 83 -3.48 3.11 14.01
C LYS A 83 -4.90 2.86 13.53
N ALA A 84 -5.78 3.85 13.70
CA ALA A 84 -7.18 3.72 13.33
C ALA A 84 -7.37 3.43 11.82
N ALA A 85 -6.61 4.10 10.97
CA ALA A 85 -6.67 3.88 9.52
C ALA A 85 -6.12 2.50 9.12
N LEU A 86 -4.95 2.11 9.66
CA LEU A 86 -4.33 0.83 9.34
C LEU A 86 -5.15 -0.36 9.89
N ASP A 87 -5.70 -0.26 11.10
CA ASP A 87 -6.56 -1.31 11.68
C ASP A 87 -7.82 -1.53 10.82
N ARG A 88 -8.42 -0.45 10.31
CA ARG A 88 -9.56 -0.56 9.39
C ARG A 88 -9.15 -1.12 8.03
N ALA A 89 -7.98 -0.73 7.49
CA ALA A 89 -7.44 -1.31 6.27
C ALA A 89 -7.22 -2.82 6.41
N ILE A 90 -6.60 -3.26 7.51
CA ILE A 90 -6.37 -4.68 7.82
C ILE A 90 -7.69 -5.44 7.88
N ALA A 91 -8.68 -4.95 8.60
CA ALA A 91 -9.99 -5.60 8.70
C ALA A 91 -10.65 -5.76 7.32
N ASN A 92 -10.54 -4.76 6.44
CA ASN A 92 -11.06 -4.82 5.08
C ASN A 92 -10.27 -5.80 4.20
N ILE A 93 -8.94 -5.85 4.33
CA ILE A 93 -8.08 -6.82 3.63
C ILE A 93 -8.45 -8.24 4.05
N GLU A 94 -8.49 -8.51 5.34
CA GLU A 94 -8.79 -9.84 5.88
C GLU A 94 -10.20 -10.32 5.54
N SER A 95 -11.17 -9.42 5.45
CA SER A 95 -12.55 -9.77 5.09
C SER A 95 -12.67 -10.44 3.71
N VAL A 96 -11.72 -10.19 2.81
CA VAL A 96 -11.67 -10.78 1.47
C VAL A 96 -11.23 -12.23 1.49
N TYR A 97 -10.42 -12.59 2.48
CA TYR A 97 -9.93 -13.96 2.65
C TYR A 97 -10.88 -14.80 3.50
N ALA A 98 -11.94 -14.19 4.04
CA ALA A 98 -13.00 -14.95 4.70
C ALA A 98 -13.66 -15.93 3.72
N ASP A 99 -14.00 -17.11 4.19
CA ASP A 99 -14.67 -18.14 3.38
C ASP A 99 -16.17 -17.84 3.25
N ASN A 100 -16.48 -16.86 2.41
CA ASN A 100 -17.86 -16.47 2.10
C ASN A 100 -18.01 -16.09 0.62
N GLU A 101 -19.27 -16.07 0.15
CA GLU A 101 -19.61 -15.83 -1.26
C GLU A 101 -19.19 -14.44 -1.76
N ALA A 102 -19.23 -13.43 -0.89
CA ALA A 102 -18.78 -12.08 -1.22
C ALA A 102 -17.26 -12.04 -1.43
N ALA A 103 -16.50 -12.75 -0.58
CA ALA A 103 -15.05 -12.88 -0.72
C ALA A 103 -14.68 -13.67 -1.99
N HIS A 104 -15.45 -14.73 -2.32
CA HIS A 104 -15.25 -15.46 -3.58
C HIS A 104 -15.49 -14.57 -4.80
N ARG A 105 -16.56 -13.78 -4.83
CA ARG A 105 -16.81 -12.81 -5.90
C ARG A 105 -15.69 -11.77 -6.01
N ALA A 106 -15.21 -11.30 -4.89
CA ALA A 106 -14.13 -10.34 -4.83
C ALA A 106 -12.80 -10.86 -5.41
N ARG A 107 -12.54 -12.16 -5.27
CA ARG A 107 -11.35 -12.83 -5.84
C ARG A 107 -11.52 -13.27 -7.29
N SER A 108 -12.74 -13.30 -7.81
CA SER A 108 -13.03 -13.81 -9.15
C SER A 108 -12.42 -12.93 -10.23
N LEU A 109 -11.66 -13.53 -11.16
CA LEU A 109 -11.10 -12.88 -12.34
C LEU A 109 -12.16 -12.43 -13.36
N TRP A 110 -13.42 -12.92 -13.23
CA TRP A 110 -14.50 -12.68 -14.19
C TRP A 110 -15.27 -11.37 -13.94
N TYR A 111 -15.02 -10.68 -12.81
CA TYR A 111 -15.60 -9.36 -12.57
C TYR A 111 -14.76 -8.28 -13.26
N GLU A 112 -15.45 -7.32 -13.88
CA GLU A 112 -14.77 -6.15 -14.44
C GLU A 112 -13.95 -5.45 -13.38
N GLU A 113 -12.71 -5.06 -13.69
CA GLU A 113 -11.80 -4.34 -12.78
C GLU A 113 -12.45 -3.09 -12.18
N GLY A 114 -13.39 -2.46 -12.93
CA GLY A 114 -14.17 -1.32 -12.50
C GLY A 114 -15.14 -1.57 -11.34
N GLU A 115 -15.55 -2.82 -11.11
CA GLU A 115 -16.53 -3.19 -10.08
C GLU A 115 -15.90 -3.79 -8.81
N LYS A 116 -14.60 -4.08 -8.86
CA LYS A 116 -13.90 -4.68 -7.72
C LYS A 116 -13.48 -3.61 -6.71
N ASP A 117 -13.66 -3.93 -5.45
CA ASP A 117 -13.03 -3.16 -4.37
C ASP A 117 -11.51 -3.31 -4.47
N PHE A 118 -10.78 -2.22 -4.34
CA PHE A 118 -9.31 -2.26 -4.27
C PHE A 118 -8.86 -3.00 -3.02
N LYS A 119 -7.93 -3.93 -3.17
CA LYS A 119 -7.46 -4.81 -2.09
C LYS A 119 -5.98 -4.69 -1.79
N GLY A 120 -5.30 -3.95 -2.60
CA GLY A 120 -3.84 -3.86 -2.59
C GLY A 120 -3.16 -5.04 -3.26
N GLU A 121 -2.03 -4.79 -3.85
CA GLU A 121 -1.09 -5.82 -4.26
C GLU A 121 -0.45 -6.47 -3.01
N PRO A 122 0.10 -7.70 -3.10
CA PRO A 122 0.71 -8.36 -1.95
C PRO A 122 1.71 -7.49 -1.18
N TYR A 123 2.62 -6.81 -1.89
CA TYR A 123 3.61 -5.92 -1.28
C TYR A 123 2.97 -4.69 -0.62
N GLU A 124 1.87 -4.14 -1.15
CA GLU A 124 1.13 -3.03 -0.55
C GLU A 124 0.48 -3.48 0.76
N ARG A 125 -0.15 -4.67 0.76
CA ARG A 125 -0.71 -5.25 1.99
C ARG A 125 0.37 -5.51 3.04
N SER A 126 1.54 -6.03 2.63
CA SER A 126 2.68 -6.22 3.53
C SER A 126 3.11 -4.91 4.19
N MET A 127 3.07 -3.79 3.46
CA MET A 127 3.39 -2.47 4.01
C MET A 127 2.39 -1.99 5.05
N VAL A 128 1.10 -2.36 4.96
CA VAL A 128 0.11 -2.06 6.02
C VAL A 128 0.55 -2.69 7.33
N PHE A 129 0.90 -3.97 7.30
CA PHE A 129 1.36 -4.71 8.48
C PHE A 129 2.73 -4.21 8.96
N TYR A 130 3.61 -3.76 8.07
CA TYR A 130 4.88 -3.13 8.42
C TYR A 130 4.65 -1.89 9.28
N TYR A 131 3.88 -0.91 8.81
CA TYR A 131 3.61 0.31 9.59
C TYR A 131 2.83 0.01 10.87
N ARG A 132 1.90 -0.92 10.83
CA ARG A 132 1.18 -1.31 12.04
C ARG A 132 2.09 -1.97 13.07
N GLY A 133 3.01 -2.81 12.63
CA GLY A 133 4.06 -3.41 13.46
C GLY A 133 4.98 -2.38 14.09
N LEU A 134 5.39 -1.34 13.35
CA LEU A 134 6.18 -0.24 13.88
C LEU A 134 5.44 0.55 14.98
N LEU A 135 4.12 0.73 14.82
CA LEU A 135 3.30 1.38 15.86
C LEU A 135 3.22 0.54 17.13
N PHE A 136 3.10 -0.80 17.02
CA PHE A 136 3.19 -1.69 18.17
C PHE A 136 4.57 -1.67 18.83
N LEU A 137 5.66 -1.65 18.05
CA LEU A 137 7.02 -1.48 18.59
C LEU A 137 7.16 -0.19 19.39
N ARG A 138 6.66 0.91 18.83
CA ARG A 138 6.66 2.22 19.48
C ARG A 138 5.91 2.21 20.81
N ASP A 139 4.80 1.49 20.89
CA ASP A 139 3.97 1.38 22.09
C ASP A 139 4.53 0.36 23.11
N GLY A 140 5.61 -0.35 22.79
CA GLY A 140 6.19 -1.40 23.63
C GLY A 140 5.44 -2.73 23.59
N ASP A 141 4.47 -2.87 22.67
CA ASP A 141 3.72 -4.10 22.47
C ASP A 141 4.44 -5.03 21.48
N TYR A 142 5.53 -5.61 21.97
CA TYR A 142 6.43 -6.42 21.15
C TYR A 142 5.79 -7.71 20.63
N GLY A 143 4.82 -8.26 21.35
CA GLY A 143 4.07 -9.44 20.93
C GLY A 143 3.25 -9.18 19.67
N ASN A 144 2.43 -8.12 19.70
CA ASN A 144 1.62 -7.72 18.56
C ASN A 144 2.48 -7.14 17.42
N ALA A 145 3.61 -6.48 17.74
CA ALA A 145 4.56 -6.05 16.73
C ALA A 145 5.07 -7.23 15.90
N ARG A 146 5.56 -8.28 16.56
CA ARG A 146 6.03 -9.49 15.91
C ARG A 146 4.90 -10.16 15.09
N ALA A 147 3.72 -10.30 15.66
CA ALA A 147 2.57 -10.88 14.96
C ALA A 147 2.24 -10.10 13.70
N SER A 148 2.25 -8.76 13.77
CA SER A 148 2.01 -7.89 12.62
C SER A 148 3.05 -8.11 11.51
N PHE A 149 4.34 -8.15 11.83
CA PHE A 149 5.38 -8.40 10.83
C PHE A 149 5.25 -9.79 10.18
N ILE A 150 4.91 -10.82 10.94
CA ILE A 150 4.63 -12.17 10.40
C ILE A 150 3.39 -12.14 9.49
N SER A 151 2.32 -11.44 9.87
CA SER A 151 1.15 -11.28 9.01
C SER A 151 1.50 -10.58 7.69
N GLY A 152 2.42 -9.60 7.72
CA GLY A 152 2.94 -8.96 6.51
C GLY A 152 3.67 -9.93 5.58
N LEU A 153 4.48 -10.83 6.13
CA LEU A 153 5.14 -11.89 5.34
C LEU A 153 4.13 -12.86 4.71
N LEU A 154 3.06 -13.19 5.44
CA LEU A 154 1.98 -14.03 4.90
C LEU A 154 1.26 -13.35 3.72
N GLN A 155 1.09 -12.03 3.74
CA GLN A 155 0.49 -11.31 2.61
C GLN A 155 1.36 -11.39 1.35
N ASP A 156 2.66 -11.36 1.50
CA ASP A 156 3.61 -11.51 0.41
C ASP A 156 3.57 -12.93 -0.20
N ALA A 157 3.47 -13.94 0.66
CA ALA A 157 3.35 -15.34 0.24
C ALA A 157 2.06 -15.67 -0.54
N PHE A 158 1.03 -14.83 -0.45
CA PHE A 158 -0.20 -14.95 -1.26
C PHE A 158 -0.10 -14.34 -2.66
N ALA A 159 1.09 -13.96 -3.11
CA ALA A 159 1.29 -13.58 -4.51
C ALA A 159 0.98 -14.78 -5.41
N GLU A 160 0.01 -14.61 -6.33
CA GLU A 160 -0.44 -15.67 -7.23
C GLU A 160 0.63 -16.08 -8.25
N GLU A 161 1.64 -15.24 -8.48
CA GLU A 161 2.74 -15.48 -9.39
C GLU A 161 4.07 -15.46 -8.64
N GLU A 162 4.89 -16.49 -8.81
CA GLU A 162 6.23 -16.60 -8.19
C GLU A 162 7.11 -15.37 -8.43
N GLN A 163 6.97 -14.72 -9.60
CA GLN A 163 7.74 -13.50 -9.93
C GLN A 163 7.35 -12.28 -9.09
N ASN A 164 6.23 -12.32 -8.38
CA ASN A 164 5.73 -11.24 -7.52
C ASN A 164 5.96 -11.54 -6.04
N THR A 165 6.50 -12.69 -5.68
CA THR A 165 6.94 -12.97 -4.32
C THR A 165 8.22 -12.19 -4.08
N THR A 166 8.17 -11.26 -3.14
CA THR A 166 9.35 -10.53 -2.69
C THR A 166 9.70 -11.00 -1.29
N ASP A 167 10.91 -11.50 -1.14
CA ASP A 167 11.44 -11.84 0.19
C ASP A 167 11.62 -10.54 0.98
N PHE A 168 10.57 -10.12 1.68
CA PHE A 168 10.61 -8.89 2.46
C PHE A 168 11.42 -9.09 3.75
N ALA A 169 12.71 -9.29 3.57
CA ALA A 169 13.66 -9.61 4.64
C ALA A 169 13.59 -8.63 5.83
N SER A 170 13.21 -7.38 5.60
CA SER A 170 13.06 -6.40 6.68
C SER A 170 11.95 -6.77 7.67
N LEU A 171 10.87 -7.43 7.24
CA LEU A 171 9.82 -7.92 8.14
C LEU A 171 10.33 -9.06 9.03
N ILE A 172 11.14 -9.97 8.47
CA ILE A 172 11.78 -11.06 9.23
C ILE A 172 12.70 -10.47 10.31
N TYR A 173 13.53 -9.49 9.92
CA TYR A 173 14.41 -8.78 10.85
C TYR A 173 13.61 -8.12 11.98
N LEU A 174 12.54 -7.41 11.67
CA LEU A 174 11.70 -6.70 12.63
C LEU A 174 10.94 -7.67 13.56
N ALA A 175 10.54 -8.84 13.06
CA ALA A 175 10.00 -9.90 13.89
C ALA A 175 11.04 -10.42 14.90
N GLY A 176 12.28 -10.61 14.47
CA GLY A 176 13.40 -10.96 15.33
C GLY A 176 13.72 -9.89 16.36
N TRP A 177 13.73 -8.62 15.94
CA TRP A 177 13.92 -7.48 16.83
C TRP A 177 12.84 -7.41 17.90
N SER A 178 11.57 -7.60 17.51
CA SER A 178 10.43 -7.63 18.44
C SER A 178 10.55 -8.76 19.45
N ALA A 179 10.95 -9.96 19.00
CA ALA A 179 11.19 -11.11 19.87
C ALA A 179 12.32 -10.83 20.89
N LYS A 180 13.43 -10.21 20.43
CA LYS A 180 14.54 -9.78 21.29
C LYS A 180 14.07 -8.83 22.39
N LEU A 181 13.31 -7.79 22.03
CA LEU A 181 12.78 -6.83 22.99
C LEU A 181 11.77 -7.44 23.97
N ALA A 182 11.05 -8.48 23.53
CA ALA A 182 10.18 -9.29 24.39
C ALA A 182 10.93 -10.26 25.31
N GLY A 183 12.26 -10.33 25.24
CA GLY A 183 13.09 -11.26 26.02
C GLY A 183 13.08 -12.70 25.50
N SER A 184 12.52 -12.97 24.31
CA SER A 184 12.44 -14.30 23.69
C SER A 184 13.65 -14.55 22.80
N ASN A 185 14.84 -14.71 23.40
CA ASN A 185 16.10 -14.77 22.68
C ASN A 185 16.16 -15.91 21.64
N THR A 186 15.71 -17.12 21.99
CA THR A 186 15.68 -18.24 21.04
C THR A 186 14.86 -17.94 19.79
N LEU A 187 13.70 -17.31 19.98
CA LEU A 187 12.84 -16.92 18.86
C LEU A 187 13.47 -15.80 18.02
N ALA A 188 14.14 -14.85 18.68
CA ALA A 188 14.88 -13.80 18.00
C ALA A 188 16.00 -14.38 17.12
N GLU A 189 16.76 -15.32 17.64
CA GLU A 189 17.84 -16.02 16.91
C GLU A 189 17.29 -16.76 15.68
N GLN A 190 16.15 -17.47 15.81
CA GLN A 190 15.49 -18.14 14.69
C GLN A 190 15.14 -17.16 13.56
N HIS A 191 14.54 -16.01 13.89
CA HIS A 191 14.20 -15.00 12.90
C HIS A 191 15.45 -14.36 12.27
N PHE A 192 16.51 -14.12 13.04
CA PHE A 192 17.75 -13.57 12.47
C PHE A 192 18.51 -14.59 11.60
N GLU A 193 18.39 -15.87 11.90
CA GLU A 193 18.94 -16.93 11.04
C GLU A 193 18.17 -17.04 9.73
N GLU A 194 16.83 -16.97 9.77
CA GLU A 194 15.97 -16.88 8.58
C GLU A 194 16.31 -15.63 7.76
N TYR A 195 16.45 -14.46 8.40
CA TYR A 195 16.85 -13.22 7.74
C TYR A 195 18.16 -13.36 6.97
N ARG A 196 19.17 -14.05 7.53
CA ARG A 196 20.46 -14.29 6.87
C ARG A 196 20.36 -15.15 5.61
N GLN A 197 19.32 -15.96 5.46
CA GLN A 197 19.10 -16.73 4.23
C GLN A 197 18.82 -15.79 3.05
N PHE A 198 18.13 -14.68 3.29
CA PHE A 198 17.82 -13.67 2.29
C PHE A 198 18.87 -12.55 2.22
N ARG A 199 19.58 -12.31 3.30
CA ARG A 199 20.60 -11.26 3.44
C ARG A 199 21.84 -11.82 4.16
N PRO A 200 22.67 -12.61 3.48
CA PRO A 200 23.83 -13.27 4.12
C PRO A 200 24.80 -12.30 4.81
N ASP A 201 25.00 -11.12 4.20
CA ASP A 201 25.87 -10.06 4.74
C ASP A 201 25.10 -9.01 5.56
N GLY A 202 23.79 -9.23 5.77
CA GLY A 202 22.93 -8.32 6.52
C GLY A 202 23.30 -8.28 8.00
N PRO A 203 23.31 -7.08 8.62
CA PRO A 203 23.64 -6.97 10.04
C PRO A 203 22.54 -7.60 10.90
N VAL A 204 22.95 -8.24 11.98
CA VAL A 204 22.04 -8.66 13.06
C VAL A 204 22.46 -7.99 14.35
N PRO A 205 21.51 -7.73 15.28
CA PRO A 205 21.84 -7.01 16.50
C PRO A 205 22.69 -7.85 17.44
N ALA A 206 23.71 -7.24 18.05
CA ALA A 206 24.42 -7.82 19.16
C ALA A 206 23.51 -7.89 20.42
N ALA A 207 23.93 -8.67 21.42
CA ALA A 207 23.12 -8.88 22.62
C ALA A 207 22.80 -7.58 23.38
N ASP A 208 23.75 -6.66 23.42
CA ASP A 208 23.67 -5.36 24.08
C ASP A 208 22.99 -4.26 23.26
N HIS A 209 22.73 -4.49 21.96
CA HIS A 209 21.98 -3.51 21.16
C HIS A 209 20.54 -3.41 21.66
N ASN A 210 20.14 -2.20 22.02
CA ASN A 210 18.80 -1.89 22.55
C ASN A 210 18.04 -0.82 21.71
N THR A 211 18.68 -0.30 20.68
CA THR A 211 18.14 0.75 19.82
C THR A 211 18.20 0.31 18.37
N LEU A 212 17.11 0.47 17.65
CA LEU A 212 17.00 0.24 16.22
C LEU A 212 16.68 1.57 15.52
N VAL A 213 17.50 1.93 14.54
CA VAL A 213 17.26 3.08 13.68
C VAL A 213 16.78 2.56 12.33
N ILE A 214 15.62 3.00 11.90
CA ILE A 214 15.03 2.65 10.61
C ILE A 214 15.06 3.90 9.73
N ALA A 215 15.75 3.83 8.60
CA ALA A 215 15.80 4.89 7.61
C ALA A 215 15.05 4.46 6.34
N GLU A 216 13.92 5.09 6.07
CA GLU A 216 13.17 4.89 4.83
C GLU A 216 13.67 5.89 3.78
N THR A 217 14.21 5.36 2.67
CA THR A 217 14.82 6.18 1.63
C THR A 217 14.33 5.78 0.25
N GLY A 218 14.30 6.74 -0.69
CA GLY A 218 13.90 6.47 -2.07
C GLY A 218 12.45 6.84 -2.35
N THR A 219 11.98 6.38 -3.49
CA THR A 219 10.57 6.50 -3.90
C THR A 219 10.02 5.14 -4.27
N ALA A 220 8.74 4.93 -4.01
CA ALA A 220 8.07 3.68 -4.36
C ALA A 220 8.14 3.41 -5.88
N PRO A 221 8.17 2.14 -6.29
CA PRO A 221 7.94 1.74 -7.67
C PRO A 221 6.59 2.27 -8.16
N ARG A 222 6.47 2.48 -9.46
CA ARG A 222 5.21 2.88 -10.09
C ARG A 222 4.72 1.79 -11.00
N LYS A 223 3.45 1.48 -10.92
CA LYS A 223 2.75 0.61 -11.87
C LYS A 223 2.26 1.49 -13.00
N LEU A 224 2.73 1.24 -14.21
CA LEU A 224 2.38 2.02 -15.39
C LEU A 224 1.85 1.08 -16.47
N ALA A 225 0.84 1.54 -17.21
CA ALA A 225 0.44 0.88 -18.44
C ALA A 225 1.53 1.09 -19.49
N ASP A 226 2.08 0.00 -20.02
CA ASP A 226 3.08 0.01 -21.09
C ASP A 226 2.61 -0.91 -22.23
N GLY A 227 2.60 -0.41 -23.44
CA GLY A 227 2.28 -1.20 -24.61
C GLY A 227 1.44 -0.48 -25.66
N VAL A 228 1.72 -0.81 -26.91
CA VAL A 228 0.93 -0.41 -28.08
C VAL A 228 0.02 -1.57 -28.45
N GLY A 229 -1.27 -1.47 -28.11
CA GLY A 229 -2.28 -2.47 -28.47
C GLY A 229 -2.57 -3.55 -27.42
N HIS A 230 -1.69 -3.77 -26.47
CA HIS A 230 -1.93 -4.51 -25.23
C HIS A 230 -1.47 -3.66 -24.05
N TYR A 231 -2.37 -3.38 -23.12
CA TYR A 231 -2.01 -2.66 -21.91
C TYR A 231 -1.56 -3.66 -20.85
N GLU A 232 -0.26 -3.90 -20.78
CA GLU A 232 0.32 -4.59 -19.64
C GLU A 232 0.67 -3.56 -18.56
N LEU A 233 0.33 -3.88 -17.33
CA LEU A 233 0.76 -3.11 -16.19
C LEU A 233 2.17 -3.56 -15.81
N VAL A 234 3.14 -2.68 -16.01
CA VAL A 234 4.55 -2.95 -15.70
C VAL A 234 5.03 -2.10 -14.54
N TYR A 235 5.87 -2.69 -13.71
CA TYR A 235 6.51 -1.96 -12.63
C TYR A 235 7.73 -1.21 -13.15
N ARG A 236 7.75 0.10 -12.92
CA ARG A 236 8.94 0.94 -13.12
C ARG A 236 9.55 1.25 -11.78
N ARG A 237 10.85 1.02 -11.65
CA ARG A 237 11.59 1.35 -10.43
C ARG A 237 11.40 2.80 -10.07
N GLY A 238 11.19 3.07 -8.79
CA GLY A 238 11.20 4.41 -8.24
C GLY A 238 12.60 5.03 -8.36
N LYS A 239 12.69 6.32 -8.09
CA LYS A 239 13.98 6.98 -8.00
C LYS A 239 14.72 6.45 -6.77
N GLN A 240 15.86 5.85 -6.98
CA GLN A 240 16.77 5.57 -5.88
C GLN A 240 17.38 6.91 -5.42
N ILE A 241 17.10 7.30 -4.20
CA ILE A 241 17.88 8.32 -3.54
C ILE A 241 19.13 7.58 -3.05
N ARG A 242 20.25 7.79 -3.72
CA ARG A 242 21.54 7.32 -3.22
C ARG A 242 21.92 8.22 -2.04
N ALA A 243 21.41 7.93 -0.87
CA ALA A 243 21.99 8.45 0.34
C ALA A 243 23.42 7.85 0.44
N GLN A 244 24.42 8.70 0.65
CA GLN A 244 25.81 8.22 0.80
C GLN A 244 26.05 7.65 2.20
N GLY A 245 25.15 7.92 3.13
CA GLY A 245 25.17 7.46 4.50
C GLY A 245 24.11 8.16 5.35
N ALA A 246 23.88 7.65 6.53
CA ALA A 246 23.10 8.28 7.58
C ALA A 246 24.01 8.56 8.78
N GLU A 247 23.90 9.74 9.36
CA GLU A 247 24.65 10.14 10.55
C GLU A 247 23.68 10.25 11.73
N LEU A 248 24.00 9.53 12.80
CA LEU A 248 23.27 9.65 14.05
C LEU A 248 23.98 10.70 14.93
N MET A 249 23.26 11.76 15.26
CA MET A 249 23.75 12.85 16.11
C MET A 249 23.12 12.75 17.50
N HIS A 250 23.93 12.86 18.56
CA HIS A 250 23.44 12.98 19.92
C HIS A 250 24.20 14.10 20.66
N GLY A 251 23.47 15.06 21.22
CA GLY A 251 24.05 16.17 21.96
C GLY A 251 24.93 17.11 21.11
N GLY A 252 24.84 17.04 19.78
CA GLY A 252 25.68 17.78 18.84
C GLY A 252 26.91 17.01 18.33
N ASP A 253 27.16 15.83 18.88
CA ASP A 253 28.25 14.97 18.46
C ASP A 253 27.76 13.86 17.52
N SER A 254 28.58 13.52 16.52
CA SER A 254 28.35 12.36 15.65
C SER A 254 28.65 11.08 16.41
N VAL A 255 27.64 10.21 16.58
CA VAL A 255 27.77 8.97 17.36
C VAL A 255 27.94 7.76 16.47
N ALA A 256 27.39 7.78 15.26
CA ALA A 256 27.54 6.71 14.28
C ALA A 256 27.31 7.19 12.85
N LEU A 257 28.08 6.60 11.93
CA LEU A 257 27.90 6.74 10.49
C LEU A 257 27.49 5.38 9.93
N PHE A 258 26.39 5.36 9.19
CA PHE A 258 25.88 4.15 8.54
C PHE A 258 26.01 4.33 7.03
N PRO A 259 26.72 3.45 6.31
CA PRO A 259 26.62 3.39 4.86
C PRO A 259 25.20 2.95 4.47
N VAL A 260 24.60 3.60 3.50
CA VAL A 260 23.25 3.30 2.98
C VAL A 260 23.37 2.74 1.56
#